data_94735f45e3149b6bc5b9bf6f95bd5d3f
#
_entry.id   94735f45e3149b6bc5b9bf6f95bd5d3f
#
_cell.length_a   1.000
_cell.length_b   1.000
_cell.length_c   1.000
_cell.angle_alpha   90.00
_cell.angle_beta   90.00
_cell.angle_gamma   90.00
#
_symmetry.space_group_name_H-M   'P 1'
#
loop_
_entity.id
_entity.type
_entity.pdbx_description
1 polymer ?
#
loop_
_entity_poly.entity_id
_entity_poly.type
_entity_poly.pdbx_seq_one_letter_code
_entity_poly.pdbx_strand_id
1 'polypeptide(L)'
;MKLEILEKINDSDYNEIVDDSKKSTFYTSYKFLEFIKENLKIKPSFIVSYEKSKINGVFPFFIKEGEYGKVINSLPFFGSYGGIISENSKIDKAIITEFNNYNKKNDVLSSVIIDNPFCKNEKIYSQFFNCTDIENRLIQSIILNSNSNEIWNNFEKRTRWSVRKSEKNNVEIIKFEHESEELENFYNLHLESMKKKNGRPKPKKLFSLLTKNFVNDRDYNIFIAKKDGRSISYILVFYYKNFSEYYLPAYDPNYLPLQSTSYLIWKSIQESIKRKIKFYNFGGTWKTQKELYLFKRGWNATDYNYKYFIFKNSELINSIGLEKILEKYQYFYISPIK
;
A
#
# COMPACT_ATOMS: atom_id res chain seq x y z
N MET A 1 1.45 -30.89 -9.83
CA MET A 1 0.98 -29.54 -9.50
C MET A 1 -0.53 -29.51 -9.62
N LYS A 2 -1.25 -29.19 -8.57
CA LYS A 2 -2.71 -29.02 -8.52
C LYS A 2 -2.99 -27.52 -8.28
N LEU A 3 -3.93 -26.93 -9.01
CA LEU A 3 -4.39 -25.56 -8.79
C LEU A 3 -5.80 -25.57 -8.24
N GLU A 4 -6.08 -24.69 -7.28
CA GLU A 4 -7.42 -24.49 -6.71
C GLU A 4 -7.71 -23.00 -6.56
N ILE A 5 -8.98 -22.63 -6.74
CA ILE A 5 -9.47 -21.29 -6.41
C ILE A 5 -10.24 -21.40 -5.10
N LEU A 6 -9.79 -20.68 -4.09
CA LEU A 6 -10.34 -20.73 -2.74
C LEU A 6 -10.90 -19.37 -2.33
N GLU A 7 -12.06 -19.37 -1.66
CA GLU A 7 -12.62 -18.17 -1.00
C GLU A 7 -12.10 -17.99 0.43
N LYS A 8 -11.39 -18.98 0.94
CA LYS A 8 -10.78 -18.96 2.28
C LYS A 8 -9.57 -19.87 2.28
N ILE A 9 -8.50 -19.42 2.88
CA ILE A 9 -7.29 -20.18 3.16
C ILE A 9 -7.04 -20.19 4.68
N ASN A 10 -6.41 -21.23 5.19
CA ASN A 10 -6.00 -21.27 6.58
C ASN A 10 -4.84 -20.29 6.80
N ASP A 11 -4.86 -19.54 7.90
CA ASP A 11 -3.84 -18.59 8.30
C ASP A 11 -2.44 -19.22 8.36
N SER A 12 -2.31 -20.39 9.02
CA SER A 12 -1.02 -21.09 9.13
C SER A 12 -0.45 -21.46 7.77
N ASP A 13 -1.28 -22.04 6.89
CA ASP A 13 -0.85 -22.50 5.57
C ASP A 13 -0.47 -21.34 4.65
N TYR A 14 -1.21 -20.23 4.75
CA TYR A 14 -0.90 -19.00 4.02
C TYR A 14 0.41 -18.38 4.50
N ASN A 15 0.56 -18.22 5.81
CA ASN A 15 1.74 -17.60 6.40
C ASN A 15 3.00 -18.44 6.14
N GLU A 16 2.93 -19.77 6.09
CA GLU A 16 4.09 -20.62 5.76
C GLU A 16 4.75 -20.21 4.44
N ILE A 17 3.96 -19.98 3.37
CA ILE A 17 4.53 -19.53 2.09
C ILE A 17 4.87 -18.04 2.07
N VAL A 18 4.07 -17.21 2.72
CA VAL A 18 4.25 -15.74 2.69
C VAL A 18 5.45 -15.31 3.52
N ASP A 19 5.65 -15.91 4.69
CA ASP A 19 6.73 -15.52 5.60
C ASP A 19 8.12 -15.91 5.07
N ASP A 20 8.24 -17.00 4.33
CA ASP A 20 9.50 -17.43 3.73
C ASP A 20 9.81 -16.72 2.40
N SER A 21 8.78 -16.23 1.68
CA SER A 21 8.99 -15.65 0.36
C SER A 21 9.58 -14.24 0.40
N LYS A 22 10.53 -13.99 -0.50
CA LYS A 22 11.07 -12.65 -0.79
C LYS A 22 10.09 -11.79 -1.60
N LYS A 23 9.09 -12.38 -2.22
CA LYS A 23 8.07 -11.69 -3.01
C LYS A 23 6.92 -11.15 -2.16
N SER A 24 6.81 -11.56 -0.91
CA SER A 24 5.77 -11.06 -0.02
C SER A 24 6.02 -9.61 0.40
N THR A 25 4.93 -8.88 0.59
CA THR A 25 4.93 -7.48 1.03
C THR A 25 4.01 -7.32 2.25
N PHE A 26 4.06 -6.18 2.91
CA PHE A 26 3.08 -5.84 3.94
C PHE A 26 1.63 -6.04 3.43
N TYR A 27 1.38 -5.63 2.19
CA TYR A 27 0.06 -5.67 1.57
C TYR A 27 -0.41 -7.09 1.22
N THR A 28 0.50 -8.05 1.09
CA THR A 28 0.16 -9.46 0.89
C THR A 28 0.20 -10.28 2.18
N SER A 29 0.48 -9.67 3.33
CA SER A 29 0.40 -10.34 4.63
C SER A 29 -1.04 -10.72 4.97
N TYR A 30 -1.25 -11.86 5.64
CA TYR A 30 -2.59 -12.30 6.03
C TYR A 30 -3.33 -11.25 6.86
N LYS A 31 -2.63 -10.59 7.78
CA LYS A 31 -3.19 -9.49 8.58
C LYS A 31 -3.73 -8.34 7.73
N PHE A 32 -3.00 -7.96 6.67
CA PHE A 32 -3.46 -6.89 5.79
C PHE A 32 -4.65 -7.33 4.94
N LEU A 33 -4.68 -8.58 4.46
CA LEU A 33 -5.84 -9.10 3.72
C LEU A 33 -7.10 -9.11 4.60
N GLU A 34 -7.00 -9.56 5.85
CA GLU A 34 -8.12 -9.51 6.81
C GLU A 34 -8.53 -8.05 7.14
N PHE A 35 -7.55 -7.16 7.30
CA PHE A 35 -7.81 -5.74 7.49
C PHE A 35 -8.59 -5.11 6.31
N ILE A 36 -8.23 -5.44 5.06
CA ILE A 36 -8.96 -4.99 3.86
C ILE A 36 -10.35 -5.63 3.80
N LYS A 37 -10.46 -6.93 4.05
CA LYS A 37 -11.73 -7.64 4.11
C LYS A 37 -12.71 -6.98 5.07
N GLU A 38 -12.27 -6.63 6.28
CA GLU A 38 -13.12 -5.96 7.26
C GLU A 38 -13.45 -4.51 6.84
N ASN A 39 -12.48 -3.76 6.30
CA ASN A 39 -12.69 -2.38 5.85
C ASN A 39 -13.70 -2.26 4.71
N LEU A 40 -13.53 -3.08 3.68
CA LEU A 40 -14.33 -3.01 2.46
C LEU A 40 -15.55 -3.93 2.51
N LYS A 41 -15.65 -4.82 3.50
CA LYS A 41 -16.65 -5.89 3.59
C LYS A 41 -16.63 -6.82 2.36
N ILE A 42 -15.44 -7.09 1.85
CA ILE A 42 -15.20 -7.93 0.66
C ILE A 42 -14.17 -8.98 1.04
N LYS A 43 -14.49 -10.26 0.80
CA LYS A 43 -13.58 -11.38 1.09
C LYS A 43 -12.47 -11.46 0.03
N PRO A 44 -11.24 -11.79 0.43
CA PRO A 44 -10.20 -12.17 -0.51
C PRO A 44 -10.52 -13.54 -1.12
N SER A 45 -10.10 -13.74 -2.36
CA SER A 45 -10.04 -15.03 -3.04
C SER A 45 -8.58 -15.35 -3.34
N PHE A 46 -8.28 -16.64 -3.53
CA PHE A 46 -6.91 -17.12 -3.71
C PHE A 46 -6.85 -18.11 -4.85
N ILE A 47 -5.89 -17.97 -5.75
CA ILE A 47 -5.44 -19.08 -6.60
C ILE A 47 -4.25 -19.70 -5.90
N VAL A 48 -4.36 -20.99 -5.57
CA VAL A 48 -3.36 -21.71 -4.77
C VAL A 48 -2.81 -22.86 -5.60
N SER A 49 -1.48 -22.99 -5.61
CA SER A 49 -0.77 -24.12 -6.18
C SER A 49 -0.28 -25.04 -5.08
N TYR A 50 -0.50 -26.34 -5.28
CA TYR A 50 -0.08 -27.40 -4.37
C TYR A 50 0.91 -28.36 -5.00
N GLU A 51 1.88 -28.77 -4.19
CA GLU A 51 2.74 -29.92 -4.44
C GLU A 51 2.72 -30.84 -3.22
N LYS A 52 2.33 -32.11 -3.40
CA LYS A 52 2.22 -33.09 -2.29
C LYS A 52 1.47 -32.52 -1.07
N SER A 53 0.32 -31.89 -1.30
CA SER A 53 -0.53 -31.26 -0.28
C SER A 53 0.03 -30.03 0.42
N LYS A 54 1.24 -29.56 0.04
CA LYS A 54 1.84 -28.32 0.55
C LYS A 54 1.64 -27.19 -0.44
N ILE A 55 1.34 -25.98 0.05
CA ILE A 55 1.23 -24.79 -0.79
C ILE A 55 2.64 -24.38 -1.26
N ASN A 56 2.81 -24.21 -2.56
CA ASN A 56 4.05 -23.75 -3.18
C ASN A 56 3.87 -22.52 -4.08
N GLY A 57 2.66 -21.99 -4.16
CA GLY A 57 2.35 -20.74 -4.81
C GLY A 57 0.98 -20.23 -4.45
N VAL A 58 0.83 -18.93 -4.27
CA VAL A 58 -0.45 -18.28 -3.95
C VAL A 58 -0.56 -16.92 -4.64
N PHE A 59 -1.76 -16.62 -5.10
CA PHE A 59 -2.13 -15.31 -5.63
C PHE A 59 -3.41 -14.83 -4.95
N PRO A 60 -3.31 -13.89 -3.99
CA PRO A 60 -4.47 -13.28 -3.37
C PRO A 60 -5.06 -12.21 -4.31
N PHE A 61 -6.38 -12.14 -4.37
CA PHE A 61 -7.12 -11.10 -5.09
C PHE A 61 -8.48 -10.85 -4.46
N PHE A 62 -9.06 -9.69 -4.75
CA PHE A 62 -10.36 -9.28 -4.24
C PHE A 62 -11.31 -9.03 -5.40
N ILE A 63 -12.55 -9.46 -5.23
CA ILE A 63 -13.62 -9.32 -6.21
C ILE A 63 -14.68 -8.40 -5.63
N LYS A 64 -15.01 -7.35 -6.37
CA LYS A 64 -16.18 -6.52 -6.09
C LYS A 64 -17.22 -6.75 -7.17
N GLU A 65 -18.32 -7.34 -6.79
CA GLU A 65 -19.48 -7.47 -7.64
C GLU A 65 -20.31 -6.18 -7.60
N GLY A 66 -20.91 -5.82 -8.73
CA GLY A 66 -21.73 -4.64 -8.86
C GLY A 66 -22.62 -4.70 -10.09
N GLU A 67 -23.36 -3.62 -10.30
CA GLU A 67 -24.34 -3.49 -11.39
C GLU A 67 -23.76 -3.74 -12.80
N TYR A 68 -22.47 -3.45 -13.00
CA TYR A 68 -21.80 -3.53 -14.30
C TYR A 68 -20.86 -4.74 -14.42
N GLY A 69 -21.00 -5.74 -13.54
CA GLY A 69 -20.18 -6.94 -13.54
C GLY A 69 -19.14 -6.94 -12.41
N LYS A 70 -18.11 -7.77 -12.56
CA LYS A 70 -17.07 -7.98 -11.55
C LYS A 70 -15.84 -7.11 -11.81
N VAL A 71 -15.36 -6.45 -10.78
CA VAL A 71 -14.05 -5.78 -10.78
C VAL A 71 -13.12 -6.52 -9.83
N ILE A 72 -11.94 -6.90 -10.32
CA ILE A 72 -10.98 -7.72 -9.60
C ILE A 72 -9.67 -6.96 -9.46
N ASN A 73 -9.16 -6.86 -8.25
CA ASN A 73 -7.80 -6.34 -8.01
C ASN A 73 -6.99 -7.34 -7.19
N SER A 74 -5.73 -7.57 -7.55
CA SER A 74 -4.82 -8.33 -6.70
C SER A 74 -4.77 -7.72 -5.30
N LEU A 75 -4.77 -6.39 -5.21
CA LEU A 75 -4.86 -5.65 -3.96
C LEU A 75 -5.63 -4.34 -4.17
N PRO A 76 -6.86 -4.21 -3.66
CA PRO A 76 -7.60 -2.97 -3.66
C PRO A 76 -7.05 -1.98 -2.62
N PHE A 77 -7.68 -0.82 -2.50
CA PHE A 77 -7.39 0.18 -1.49
C PHE A 77 -6.14 1.01 -1.78
N PHE A 78 -6.12 1.66 -2.90
CA PHE A 78 -5.07 2.54 -3.43
C PHE A 78 -3.74 2.65 -2.63
N GLY A 79 -2.63 2.40 -3.31
CA GLY A 79 -1.29 2.42 -2.73
C GLY A 79 -0.76 1.04 -2.33
N SER A 80 -1.61 0.01 -2.34
CA SER A 80 -1.19 -1.38 -2.16
C SER A 80 -0.47 -1.89 -3.41
N TYR A 81 0.41 -2.86 -3.23
CA TYR A 81 1.11 -3.54 -4.31
C TYR A 81 1.49 -4.95 -3.89
N GLY A 82 1.59 -5.83 -4.85
CA GLY A 82 1.91 -7.24 -4.68
C GLY A 82 1.19 -8.08 -5.72
N GLY A 83 1.65 -9.28 -5.93
CA GLY A 83 1.13 -10.19 -6.94
C GLY A 83 1.26 -11.63 -6.50
N ILE A 84 1.68 -12.49 -7.42
CA ILE A 84 1.89 -13.90 -7.14
C ILE A 84 3.08 -14.08 -6.20
N ILE A 85 2.90 -14.93 -5.21
CA ILE A 85 3.92 -15.35 -4.26
C ILE A 85 4.26 -16.80 -4.56
N SER A 86 5.37 -17.02 -5.23
CA SER A 86 6.02 -18.30 -5.45
C SER A 86 7.47 -18.08 -5.87
N GLU A 87 8.33 -19.04 -5.60
CA GLU A 87 9.74 -18.99 -6.00
C GLU A 87 10.00 -19.73 -7.35
N ASN A 88 8.92 -20.10 -8.08
CA ASN A 88 9.01 -20.89 -9.30
C ASN A 88 8.18 -20.30 -10.44
N SER A 89 8.85 -19.89 -11.51
CA SER A 89 8.22 -19.26 -12.69
C SER A 89 7.20 -20.17 -13.42
N LYS A 90 7.32 -21.52 -13.32
CA LYS A 90 6.31 -22.43 -13.87
C LYS A 90 5.02 -22.35 -13.08
N ILE A 91 5.11 -22.18 -11.76
CA ILE A 91 3.96 -21.97 -10.88
C ILE A 91 3.34 -20.61 -11.15
N ASP A 92 4.16 -19.55 -11.25
CA ASP A 92 3.67 -18.22 -11.60
C ASP A 92 2.87 -18.23 -12.90
N LYS A 93 3.41 -18.88 -13.96
CA LYS A 93 2.72 -19.06 -15.25
C LYS A 93 1.38 -19.79 -15.10
N ALA A 94 1.36 -20.88 -14.34
CA ALA A 94 0.15 -21.68 -14.16
C ALA A 94 -0.94 -20.89 -13.41
N ILE A 95 -0.57 -20.14 -12.37
CA ILE A 95 -1.48 -19.26 -11.63
C ILE A 95 -2.06 -18.16 -12.53
N ILE A 96 -1.23 -17.52 -13.37
CA ILE A 96 -1.71 -16.49 -14.31
C ILE A 96 -2.67 -17.09 -15.33
N THR A 97 -2.35 -18.28 -15.84
CA THR A 97 -3.22 -18.98 -16.79
C THR A 97 -4.59 -19.26 -16.17
N GLU A 98 -4.62 -19.72 -14.92
CA GLU A 98 -5.87 -19.96 -14.20
C GLU A 98 -6.62 -18.65 -13.92
N PHE A 99 -5.93 -17.56 -13.60
CA PHE A 99 -6.55 -16.24 -13.45
C PHE A 99 -7.15 -15.72 -14.75
N ASN A 100 -6.52 -15.94 -15.91
CA ASN A 100 -7.10 -15.65 -17.21
C ASN A 100 -8.36 -16.47 -17.50
N ASN A 101 -8.35 -17.77 -17.13
CA ASN A 101 -9.51 -18.64 -17.26
C ASN A 101 -10.66 -18.16 -16.38
N TYR A 102 -10.35 -17.74 -15.16
CA TYR A 102 -11.32 -17.14 -14.24
C TYR A 102 -11.97 -15.89 -14.85
N ASN A 103 -11.16 -14.96 -15.38
CA ASN A 103 -11.65 -13.74 -16.00
C ASN A 103 -12.60 -14.01 -17.17
N LYS A 104 -12.29 -15.03 -18.01
CA LYS A 104 -13.14 -15.40 -19.16
C LYS A 104 -14.49 -16.00 -18.78
N LYS A 105 -14.56 -16.71 -17.64
CA LYS A 105 -15.76 -17.43 -17.20
C LYS A 105 -16.74 -16.59 -16.37
N ASN A 106 -16.37 -15.39 -15.96
CA ASN A 106 -17.06 -14.67 -14.88
C ASN A 106 -17.33 -13.20 -15.19
N ASP A 107 -17.97 -12.83 -16.26
CA ASP A 107 -18.42 -11.45 -16.58
C ASP A 107 -17.57 -10.32 -15.97
N VAL A 108 -16.25 -10.41 -16.16
CA VAL A 108 -15.31 -9.49 -15.57
C VAL A 108 -15.27 -8.19 -16.36
N LEU A 109 -15.69 -7.09 -15.73
CA LEU A 109 -15.59 -5.75 -16.26
C LEU A 109 -14.14 -5.29 -16.37
N SER A 110 -13.38 -5.53 -15.30
CA SER A 110 -11.94 -5.22 -15.23
C SER A 110 -11.24 -6.09 -14.20
N SER A 111 -10.01 -6.53 -14.51
CA SER A 111 -9.13 -7.15 -13.52
C SER A 111 -7.73 -6.57 -13.61
N VAL A 112 -7.10 -6.36 -12.44
CA VAL A 112 -5.81 -5.69 -12.33
C VAL A 112 -4.86 -6.49 -11.45
N ILE A 113 -3.69 -6.82 -12.00
CA ILE A 113 -2.54 -7.29 -11.24
C ILE A 113 -1.64 -6.09 -10.95
N ILE A 114 -1.48 -5.77 -9.68
CA ILE A 114 -0.59 -4.70 -9.23
C ILE A 114 0.73 -5.33 -8.84
N ASP A 115 1.76 -5.11 -9.65
CA ASP A 115 3.06 -5.76 -9.47
C ASP A 115 3.77 -5.30 -8.18
N ASN A 116 4.73 -6.11 -7.74
CA ASN A 116 5.58 -5.78 -6.60
C ASN A 116 6.82 -5.01 -7.10
N PRO A 117 7.00 -3.73 -6.70
CA PRO A 117 8.13 -2.90 -7.16
C PRO A 117 9.50 -3.43 -6.74
N PHE A 118 9.57 -4.32 -5.75
CA PHE A 118 10.82 -4.91 -5.27
C PHE A 118 11.13 -6.29 -5.88
N CYS A 119 10.28 -6.77 -6.80
CA CYS A 119 10.44 -8.05 -7.49
C CYS A 119 10.47 -7.87 -9.01
N LYS A 120 11.06 -8.84 -9.72
CA LYS A 120 11.15 -8.79 -11.19
C LYS A 120 10.10 -9.72 -11.85
N ASN A 121 8.82 -9.52 -11.55
CA ASN A 121 7.74 -10.35 -12.11
C ASN A 121 7.16 -9.81 -13.43
N GLU A 122 7.56 -8.62 -13.86
CA GLU A 122 7.06 -7.92 -15.04
C GLU A 122 7.00 -8.81 -16.29
N LYS A 123 8.08 -9.55 -16.57
CA LYS A 123 8.14 -10.42 -17.75
C LYS A 123 7.06 -11.50 -17.76
N ILE A 124 6.77 -12.08 -16.60
CA ILE A 124 5.76 -13.14 -16.47
C ILE A 124 4.36 -12.57 -16.69
N TYR A 125 4.04 -11.43 -16.08
CA TYR A 125 2.73 -10.80 -16.26
C TYR A 125 2.52 -10.31 -17.71
N SER A 126 3.53 -9.66 -18.30
CA SER A 126 3.42 -9.16 -19.69
C SER A 126 3.32 -10.28 -20.74
N GLN A 127 3.88 -11.45 -20.46
CA GLN A 127 3.82 -12.58 -21.39
C GLN A 127 2.58 -13.46 -21.25
N PHE A 128 2.07 -13.62 -20.04
CA PHE A 128 1.05 -14.64 -19.76
C PHE A 128 -0.29 -14.09 -19.27
N PHE A 129 -0.36 -12.85 -18.78
CA PHE A 129 -1.63 -12.24 -18.42
C PHE A 129 -2.25 -11.58 -19.67
N ASN A 130 -3.52 -11.84 -19.93
CA ASN A 130 -4.26 -11.28 -21.07
C ASN A 130 -4.61 -9.81 -20.81
N CYS A 131 -3.62 -8.96 -20.54
CA CYS A 131 -3.86 -7.54 -20.30
C CYS A 131 -4.18 -6.79 -21.58
N THR A 132 -5.10 -5.83 -21.50
CA THR A 132 -5.44 -4.87 -22.56
C THR A 132 -4.61 -3.59 -22.46
N ASP A 133 -4.17 -3.27 -21.24
CA ASP A 133 -3.38 -2.08 -20.96
C ASP A 133 -2.32 -2.35 -19.91
N ILE A 134 -1.25 -1.56 -19.94
CA ILE A 134 -0.19 -1.57 -18.93
C ILE A 134 0.06 -0.14 -18.47
N GLU A 135 -0.04 0.12 -17.18
CA GLU A 135 0.28 1.44 -16.61
C GLU A 135 1.58 1.40 -15.81
N ASN A 136 2.51 2.29 -16.17
CA ASN A 136 3.76 2.44 -15.44
C ASN A 136 3.54 3.29 -14.19
N ARG A 137 4.02 2.78 -13.08
CA ARG A 137 3.94 3.39 -11.75
C ARG A 137 5.32 3.43 -11.12
N LEU A 138 5.48 4.26 -10.11
CA LEU A 138 6.69 4.25 -9.29
C LEU A 138 6.35 4.40 -7.82
N ILE A 139 7.16 3.79 -6.98
CA ILE A 139 7.30 4.11 -5.58
C ILE A 139 8.67 4.71 -5.32
N GLN A 140 8.82 5.38 -4.19
CA GLN A 140 10.09 5.93 -3.76
C GLN A 140 10.44 5.40 -2.36
N SER A 141 11.66 4.87 -2.21
CA SER A 141 12.11 4.28 -0.96
C SER A 141 13.54 4.68 -0.60
N ILE A 142 13.81 4.91 0.67
CA ILE A 142 15.16 5.11 1.18
C ILE A 142 15.75 3.74 1.52
N ILE A 143 16.99 3.50 1.11
CA ILE A 143 17.78 2.37 1.61
C ILE A 143 18.39 2.80 2.93
N LEU A 144 18.05 2.09 4.00
CA LEU A 144 18.52 2.36 5.35
C LEU A 144 19.75 1.52 5.67
N ASN A 145 20.65 2.09 6.46
CA ASN A 145 21.75 1.40 7.13
C ASN A 145 21.73 1.71 8.63
N SER A 146 22.65 1.16 9.41
CA SER A 146 22.71 1.37 10.86
C SER A 146 23.23 2.76 11.27
N ASN A 147 23.76 3.54 10.33
CA ASN A 147 24.34 4.85 10.61
C ASN A 147 23.33 5.98 10.33
N SER A 148 22.62 6.38 11.36
CA SER A 148 21.62 7.46 11.29
C SER A 148 22.22 8.80 10.82
N ASN A 149 23.50 9.09 11.14
CA ASN A 149 24.15 10.33 10.70
C ASN A 149 24.46 10.31 9.20
N GLU A 150 24.83 9.16 8.65
CA GLU A 150 25.03 8.99 7.22
C GLU A 150 23.71 9.20 6.45
N ILE A 151 22.64 8.54 6.91
CA ILE A 151 21.29 8.72 6.32
C ILE A 151 20.88 10.20 6.37
N TRP A 152 21.06 10.87 7.51
CA TRP A 152 20.79 12.29 7.66
C TRP A 152 21.56 13.16 6.69
N ASN A 153 22.85 12.91 6.53
CA ASN A 153 23.72 13.72 5.66
C ASN A 153 23.39 13.59 4.18
N ASN A 154 22.80 12.45 3.77
CA ASN A 154 22.34 12.19 2.42
C ASN A 154 21.03 12.91 2.05
N PHE A 155 20.30 13.46 3.01
CA PHE A 155 19.12 14.28 2.73
C PHE A 155 19.50 15.62 2.11
N GLU A 156 18.65 16.17 1.27
CA GLU A 156 18.82 17.52 0.74
C GLU A 156 18.86 18.57 1.86
N LYS A 157 19.58 19.67 1.63
CA LYS A 157 19.67 20.78 2.60
C LYS A 157 18.29 21.29 3.05
N ARG A 158 17.34 21.39 2.09
CA ARG A 158 15.96 21.83 2.36
C ARG A 158 15.23 20.87 3.30
N THR A 159 15.38 19.56 3.11
CA THR A 159 14.78 18.54 3.96
C THR A 159 15.30 18.62 5.38
N ARG A 160 16.64 18.69 5.55
CA ARG A 160 17.26 18.87 6.87
C ARG A 160 16.85 20.18 7.55
N TRP A 161 16.73 21.26 6.76
CA TRP A 161 16.23 22.53 7.27
C TRP A 161 14.80 22.41 7.81
N SER A 162 13.90 21.73 7.08
CA SER A 162 12.52 21.52 7.50
C SER A 162 12.44 20.80 8.85
N VAL A 163 13.22 19.74 9.04
CA VAL A 163 13.30 19.02 10.31
C VAL A 163 13.79 19.93 11.44
N ARG A 164 14.94 20.61 11.25
CA ARG A 164 15.50 21.52 12.25
C ARG A 164 14.57 22.69 12.59
N LYS A 165 13.81 23.17 11.61
CA LYS A 165 12.81 24.23 11.84
C LYS A 165 11.74 23.76 12.81
N SER A 166 11.25 22.53 12.66
CA SER A 166 10.26 21.96 13.57
C SER A 166 10.80 21.81 14.99
N GLU A 167 12.02 21.28 15.12
CA GLU A 167 12.72 21.18 16.41
C GLU A 167 12.89 22.56 17.09
N LYS A 168 13.37 23.55 16.34
CA LYS A 168 13.58 24.93 16.86
C LYS A 168 12.27 25.61 17.29
N ASN A 169 11.13 25.22 16.71
CA ASN A 169 9.81 25.74 17.09
C ASN A 169 9.17 24.94 18.23
N ASN A 170 9.92 24.12 18.95
CA ASN A 170 9.45 23.33 20.08
C ASN A 170 8.23 22.43 19.71
N VAL A 171 8.27 21.82 18.53
CA VAL A 171 7.32 20.76 18.19
C VAL A 171 7.76 19.48 18.89
N GLU A 172 6.89 18.97 19.73
CA GLU A 172 7.10 17.71 20.44
C GLU A 172 6.65 16.53 19.56
N ILE A 173 7.39 15.42 19.62
CA ILE A 173 7.02 14.17 18.93
C ILE A 173 6.79 13.08 19.95
N ILE A 174 5.59 12.52 19.93
CA ILE A 174 5.21 11.36 20.74
C ILE A 174 4.78 10.20 19.87
N LYS A 175 4.76 9.00 20.42
CA LYS A 175 4.13 7.82 19.82
C LYS A 175 2.73 7.63 20.43
N PHE A 176 1.82 7.15 19.62
CA PHE A 176 0.47 6.75 20.03
C PHE A 176 0.54 5.56 20.99
N GLU A 177 -0.16 5.64 22.10
CA GLU A 177 -0.17 4.56 23.12
C GLU A 177 -1.51 3.83 23.21
N HIS A 178 -2.65 4.36 22.89
CA HIS A 178 -3.99 3.73 22.83
C HIS A 178 -5.15 4.73 23.12
N GLU A 179 -4.90 6.00 22.98
CA GLU A 179 -5.89 7.04 23.24
C GLU A 179 -6.91 7.12 22.09
N SER A 180 -8.17 6.83 22.35
CA SER A 180 -9.23 6.87 21.33
C SER A 180 -9.41 8.26 20.72
N GLU A 181 -9.17 9.32 21.50
CA GLU A 181 -9.24 10.71 21.07
C GLU A 181 -8.19 11.03 20.00
N GLU A 182 -6.98 10.54 20.13
CA GLU A 182 -5.92 10.77 19.14
C GLU A 182 -6.24 10.07 17.80
N LEU A 183 -6.91 8.94 17.79
CA LEU A 183 -7.39 8.30 16.54
C LEU A 183 -8.49 9.12 15.88
N GLU A 184 -9.40 9.71 16.63
CA GLU A 184 -10.45 10.60 16.12
C GLU A 184 -9.82 11.88 15.53
N ASN A 185 -8.88 12.50 16.23
CA ASN A 185 -8.16 13.68 15.77
C ASN A 185 -7.37 13.37 14.49
N PHE A 186 -6.70 12.23 14.43
CA PHE A 186 -6.01 11.77 13.23
C PHE A 186 -6.96 11.64 12.03
N TYR A 187 -8.11 11.00 12.23
CA TYR A 187 -9.12 10.86 11.18
C TYR A 187 -9.64 12.22 10.71
N ASN A 188 -9.94 13.15 11.60
CA ASN A 188 -10.44 14.48 11.27
C ASN A 188 -9.43 15.28 10.45
N LEU A 189 -8.16 15.29 10.84
CA LEU A 189 -7.09 15.91 10.03
C LEU A 189 -6.88 15.22 8.69
N HIS A 190 -7.07 13.88 8.62
CA HIS A 190 -7.03 13.17 7.36
C HIS A 190 -8.16 13.60 6.42
N LEU A 191 -9.39 13.73 6.93
CA LEU A 191 -10.53 14.23 6.14
C LEU A 191 -10.25 15.62 5.56
N GLU A 192 -9.78 16.55 6.39
CA GLU A 192 -9.44 17.92 5.94
C GLU A 192 -8.35 17.92 4.87
N SER A 193 -7.30 17.13 5.07
CA SER A 193 -6.20 16.97 4.13
C SER A 193 -6.68 16.43 2.78
N MET A 194 -7.59 15.46 2.78
CA MET A 194 -8.12 14.87 1.56
C MET A 194 -9.09 15.79 0.84
N LYS A 195 -9.95 16.51 1.59
CA LYS A 195 -10.87 17.52 1.04
C LYS A 195 -10.11 18.60 0.25
N LYS A 196 -9.00 19.13 0.81
CA LYS A 196 -8.15 20.14 0.13
C LYS A 196 -7.50 19.63 -1.15
N LYS A 197 -7.25 18.33 -1.26
CA LYS A 197 -6.60 17.69 -2.42
C LYS A 197 -7.61 17.12 -3.42
N ASN A 198 -8.91 17.33 -3.23
CA ASN A 198 -9.99 16.66 -3.97
C ASN A 198 -9.81 15.14 -4.03
N GLY A 199 -9.20 14.58 -2.97
CA GLY A 199 -8.91 13.15 -2.86
C GLY A 199 -10.00 12.42 -2.06
N ARG A 200 -10.11 11.11 -2.28
CA ARG A 200 -11.03 10.27 -1.51
C ARG A 200 -10.38 9.89 -0.16
N PRO A 201 -11.00 10.23 0.99
CA PRO A 201 -10.47 9.85 2.28
C PRO A 201 -10.57 8.34 2.51
N LYS A 202 -9.69 7.82 3.34
CA LYS A 202 -9.81 6.47 3.89
C LYS A 202 -11.05 6.42 4.81
N PRO A 203 -11.78 5.28 4.91
CA PRO A 203 -12.94 5.17 5.79
C PRO A 203 -12.56 5.36 7.27
N LYS A 204 -13.44 5.97 8.06
CA LYS A 204 -13.25 6.11 9.52
C LYS A 204 -12.96 4.77 10.20
N LYS A 205 -13.63 3.71 9.73
CA LYS A 205 -13.47 2.34 10.21
C LYS A 205 -12.02 1.83 10.11
N LEU A 206 -11.20 2.36 9.20
CA LEU A 206 -9.79 1.99 9.10
C LEU A 206 -9.06 2.20 10.44
N PHE A 207 -9.33 3.32 11.11
CA PHE A 207 -8.64 3.69 12.35
C PHE A 207 -9.01 2.77 13.53
N SER A 208 -10.27 2.37 13.65
CA SER A 208 -10.70 1.39 14.67
C SER A 208 -10.22 -0.04 14.36
N LEU A 209 -10.17 -0.41 13.07
CA LEU A 209 -9.67 -1.71 12.65
C LEU A 209 -8.14 -1.81 12.74
N LEU A 210 -7.42 -0.69 12.71
CA LEU A 210 -5.98 -0.66 12.90
C LEU A 210 -5.60 -1.32 14.22
N THR A 211 -6.17 -0.83 15.33
CA THR A 211 -5.88 -1.35 16.69
C THR A 211 -6.40 -2.76 16.92
N LYS A 212 -7.42 -3.19 16.16
CA LYS A 212 -7.95 -4.54 16.22
C LYS A 212 -7.07 -5.57 15.52
N ASN A 213 -6.54 -5.23 14.35
CA ASN A 213 -5.86 -6.19 13.47
C ASN A 213 -4.33 -6.18 13.65
N PHE A 214 -3.78 -5.10 14.19
CA PHE A 214 -2.33 -4.91 14.32
C PHE A 214 -1.95 -4.56 15.75
N VAL A 215 -0.76 -4.97 16.15
CA VAL A 215 -0.21 -4.68 17.49
C VAL A 215 0.64 -3.41 17.40
N ASN A 216 0.27 -2.41 18.21
CA ASN A 216 1.05 -1.18 18.35
C ASN A 216 2.48 -1.47 18.77
N ASP A 217 3.42 -0.65 18.33
CA ASP A 217 4.87 -0.76 18.55
C ASP A 217 5.53 -2.06 18.04
N ARG A 218 4.77 -3.01 17.48
CA ARG A 218 5.27 -4.19 16.77
C ARG A 218 5.01 -4.10 15.29
N ASP A 219 3.74 -4.04 14.91
CA ASP A 219 3.29 -4.08 13.52
C ASP A 219 3.18 -2.66 12.92
N TYR A 220 2.96 -1.64 13.77
CA TYR A 220 2.87 -0.24 13.37
C TYR A 220 3.25 0.71 14.49
N ASN A 221 3.52 1.97 14.12
CA ASN A 221 3.45 3.13 15.02
C ASN A 221 2.65 4.25 14.36
N ILE A 222 1.94 5.03 15.18
CA ILE A 222 1.48 6.36 14.82
C ILE A 222 2.39 7.34 15.56
N PHE A 223 3.09 8.18 14.79
CA PHE A 223 3.87 9.29 15.34
C PHE A 223 2.99 10.55 15.30
N ILE A 224 3.00 11.29 16.38
CA ILE A 224 2.17 12.47 16.62
C ILE A 224 3.06 13.66 16.91
N ALA A 225 2.86 14.75 16.16
CA ALA A 225 3.51 16.02 16.46
C ALA A 225 2.55 16.90 17.24
N LYS A 226 3.02 17.42 18.38
CA LYS A 226 2.27 18.34 19.22
C LYS A 226 2.94 19.72 19.26
N LYS A 227 2.11 20.76 19.31
CA LYS A 227 2.52 22.13 19.55
C LYS A 227 1.60 22.74 20.59
N ASP A 228 2.17 23.21 21.70
CA ASP A 228 1.46 23.80 22.82
C ASP A 228 0.29 22.89 23.30
N GLY A 229 0.58 21.58 23.45
CA GLY A 229 -0.34 20.53 23.87
C GLY A 229 -1.31 20.02 22.79
N ARG A 230 -1.44 20.71 21.64
CA ARG A 230 -2.33 20.33 20.54
C ARG A 230 -1.64 19.41 19.54
N SER A 231 -2.30 18.33 19.14
CA SER A 231 -1.86 17.44 18.07
C SER A 231 -2.08 18.09 16.70
N ILE A 232 -1.00 18.35 15.96
CA ILE A 232 -1.01 19.14 14.71
C ILE A 232 -0.65 18.32 13.47
N SER A 233 -0.08 17.13 13.65
CA SER A 233 0.30 16.29 12.52
C SER A 233 0.48 14.85 12.98
N TYR A 234 0.17 13.91 12.10
CA TYR A 234 0.24 12.46 12.33
C TYR A 234 0.88 11.76 11.15
N ILE A 235 1.61 10.68 11.41
CA ILE A 235 1.96 9.69 10.40
C ILE A 235 1.75 8.28 10.95
N LEU A 236 1.13 7.43 10.14
CA LEU A 236 1.04 5.99 10.38
C LEU A 236 2.12 5.29 9.56
N VAL A 237 2.92 4.49 10.24
CA VAL A 237 3.98 3.67 9.62
C VAL A 237 3.76 2.22 10.01
N PHE A 238 3.71 1.32 9.03
CA PHE A 238 3.70 -0.12 9.28
C PHE A 238 5.11 -0.69 9.15
N TYR A 239 5.35 -1.79 9.87
CA TYR A 239 6.59 -2.54 9.84
C TYR A 239 6.32 -3.98 9.39
N TYR A 240 7.01 -4.41 8.35
CA TYR A 240 6.89 -5.78 7.87
C TYR A 240 8.23 -6.24 7.26
N LYS A 241 8.80 -7.31 7.81
CA LYS A 241 10.11 -7.83 7.37
C LYS A 241 11.17 -6.72 7.31
N ASN A 242 11.70 -6.44 6.13
CA ASN A 242 12.74 -5.44 5.90
C ASN A 242 12.18 -4.05 5.53
N PHE A 243 10.86 -3.83 5.65
CA PHE A 243 10.21 -2.61 5.16
C PHE A 243 9.48 -1.84 6.26
N SER A 244 9.64 -0.53 6.24
CA SER A 244 8.73 0.43 6.86
C SER A 244 7.88 1.06 5.77
N GLU A 245 6.56 0.99 5.90
CA GLU A 245 5.60 1.57 4.96
C GLU A 245 5.05 2.88 5.52
N TYR A 246 5.46 4.02 4.98
CA TYR A 246 4.86 5.33 5.26
C TYR A 246 3.45 5.36 4.67
N TYR A 247 2.48 4.97 5.48
CA TYR A 247 1.16 4.59 4.98
C TYR A 247 0.17 5.74 4.90
N LEU A 248 0.09 6.57 5.94
CA LEU A 248 -0.92 7.61 6.02
C LEU A 248 -0.42 8.83 6.80
N PRO A 249 -0.18 9.97 6.13
CA PRO A 249 0.04 11.26 6.78
C PRO A 249 -1.28 12.03 6.95
N ALA A 250 -1.37 12.81 8.02
CA ALA A 250 -2.35 13.88 8.17
C ALA A 250 -1.73 15.06 8.90
N TYR A 251 -2.20 16.27 8.60
CA TYR A 251 -1.67 17.48 9.22
C TYR A 251 -2.72 18.60 9.23
N ASP A 252 -2.64 19.47 10.23
CA ASP A 252 -3.39 20.72 10.27
C ASP A 252 -2.72 21.75 9.34
N PRO A 253 -3.42 22.23 8.31
CA PRO A 253 -2.85 23.18 7.37
C PRO A 253 -2.41 24.51 7.98
N ASN A 254 -2.98 24.90 9.10
CA ASN A 254 -2.63 26.15 9.80
C ASN A 254 -1.22 26.06 10.42
N TYR A 255 -0.72 24.85 10.65
CA TYR A 255 0.62 24.58 11.22
C TYR A 255 1.65 24.15 10.18
N LEU A 256 1.33 24.20 8.87
CA LEU A 256 2.30 23.89 7.79
C LEU A 256 3.64 24.63 7.91
N PRO A 257 3.68 25.94 8.30
CA PRO A 257 4.95 26.63 8.48
C PRO A 257 5.90 26.00 9.48
N LEU A 258 5.40 25.21 10.44
CA LEU A 258 6.23 24.51 11.43
C LEU A 258 6.95 23.27 10.88
N GLN A 259 6.59 22.77 9.69
CA GLN A 259 7.21 21.60 9.05
C GLN A 259 7.14 20.31 9.87
N SER A 260 6.12 20.17 10.73
CA SER A 260 5.95 19.04 11.67
C SER A 260 5.97 17.66 11.00
N THR A 261 5.38 17.54 9.81
CA THR A 261 5.39 16.28 9.04
C THR A 261 6.83 15.83 8.70
N SER A 262 7.72 16.77 8.35
CA SER A 262 9.13 16.42 8.10
C SER A 262 9.82 15.91 9.36
N TYR A 263 9.50 16.47 10.50
CA TYR A 263 10.06 15.99 11.77
C TYR A 263 9.53 14.59 12.14
N LEU A 264 8.23 14.35 11.95
CA LEU A 264 7.63 13.01 12.12
C LEU A 264 8.30 11.96 11.24
N ILE A 265 8.53 12.28 9.96
CA ILE A 265 9.21 11.37 9.02
C ILE A 265 10.61 11.04 9.52
N TRP A 266 11.39 12.06 9.94
CA TRP A 266 12.74 11.81 10.49
C TRP A 266 12.70 10.91 11.72
N LYS A 267 11.81 11.14 12.68
CA LYS A 267 11.64 10.30 13.86
C LYS A 267 11.25 8.87 13.51
N SER A 268 10.38 8.68 12.53
CA SER A 268 9.98 7.34 12.07
C SER A 268 11.11 6.62 11.31
N ILE A 269 11.95 7.34 10.57
CA ILE A 269 13.17 6.79 9.95
C ILE A 269 14.15 6.34 11.03
N GLN A 270 14.39 7.15 12.08
CA GLN A 270 15.23 6.77 13.21
C GLN A 270 14.71 5.51 13.91
N GLU A 271 13.40 5.39 14.08
CA GLU A 271 12.78 4.18 14.64
C GLU A 271 13.01 2.97 13.72
N SER A 272 12.87 3.14 12.41
CA SER A 272 13.11 2.09 11.43
C SER A 272 14.57 1.60 11.44
N ILE A 273 15.52 2.51 11.62
CA ILE A 273 16.95 2.17 11.78
C ILE A 273 17.18 1.34 13.07
N LYS A 274 16.57 1.74 14.20
CA LYS A 274 16.63 0.98 15.46
C LYS A 274 16.09 -0.45 15.30
N ARG A 275 15.04 -0.61 14.49
CA ARG A 275 14.43 -1.91 14.15
C ARG A 275 15.25 -2.72 13.13
N LYS A 276 16.39 -2.21 12.67
CA LYS A 276 17.23 -2.82 11.62
C LYS A 276 16.50 -3.06 10.31
N ILE A 277 15.52 -2.21 10.01
CA ILE A 277 14.77 -2.23 8.73
C ILE A 277 15.67 -1.72 7.62
N LYS A 278 15.56 -2.31 6.43
CA LYS A 278 16.41 -1.98 5.28
C LYS A 278 15.80 -0.92 4.35
N PHE A 279 14.49 -0.83 4.30
CA PHE A 279 13.78 0.05 3.36
C PHE A 279 12.73 0.89 4.07
N TYR A 280 12.79 2.20 3.90
CA TYR A 280 11.71 3.11 4.29
C TYR A 280 10.96 3.55 3.04
N ASN A 281 9.77 3.00 2.82
CA ASN A 281 8.98 3.19 1.61
C ASN A 281 7.98 4.33 1.78
N PHE A 282 8.10 5.36 0.94
CA PHE A 282 7.15 6.47 0.87
C PHE A 282 5.88 6.15 0.06
N GLY A 283 5.78 4.95 -0.50
CA GLY A 283 4.65 4.56 -1.34
C GLY A 283 4.63 5.22 -2.71
N GLY A 284 3.53 5.01 -3.42
CA GLY A 284 3.34 5.43 -4.80
C GLY A 284 3.36 6.95 -5.02
N THR A 285 3.78 7.34 -6.23
CA THR A 285 3.69 8.71 -6.74
C THR A 285 3.13 8.67 -8.16
N TRP A 286 2.13 9.51 -8.44
CA TRP A 286 1.60 9.65 -9.79
C TRP A 286 2.51 10.54 -10.63
N LYS A 287 2.57 10.29 -11.93
CA LYS A 287 3.38 11.12 -12.86
C LYS A 287 3.02 12.61 -12.80
N THR A 288 1.78 12.93 -12.47
CA THR A 288 1.26 14.30 -12.35
C THR A 288 1.65 14.98 -11.04
N GLN A 289 2.08 14.23 -10.02
CA GLN A 289 2.40 14.74 -8.67
C GLN A 289 3.88 15.13 -8.54
N LYS A 290 4.33 16.09 -9.37
CA LYS A 290 5.74 16.53 -9.40
C LYS A 290 6.26 17.02 -8.04
N GLU A 291 5.45 17.78 -7.30
CA GLU A 291 5.86 18.28 -5.98
C GLU A 291 6.04 17.15 -4.96
N LEU A 292 5.13 16.17 -4.96
CA LEU A 292 5.25 15.00 -4.11
C LEU A 292 6.48 14.16 -4.47
N TYR A 293 6.76 14.02 -5.76
CA TYR A 293 7.96 13.36 -6.25
C TYR A 293 9.24 14.02 -5.71
N LEU A 294 9.36 15.36 -5.87
CA LEU A 294 10.50 16.13 -5.38
C LEU A 294 10.61 16.11 -3.86
N PHE A 295 9.47 16.17 -3.15
CA PHE A 295 9.46 16.01 -1.70
C PHE A 295 10.10 14.69 -1.25
N LYS A 296 9.72 13.59 -1.85
CA LYS A 296 10.29 12.27 -1.54
C LYS A 296 11.76 12.16 -1.93
N ARG A 297 12.14 12.71 -3.09
CA ARG A 297 13.55 12.78 -3.54
C ARG A 297 14.43 13.54 -2.56
N GLY A 298 13.92 14.61 -1.94
CA GLY A 298 14.63 15.36 -0.91
C GLY A 298 15.07 14.53 0.29
N TRP A 299 14.43 13.39 0.54
CA TRP A 299 14.82 12.40 1.54
C TRP A 299 15.85 11.38 1.02
N ASN A 300 16.49 11.64 -0.12
CA ASN A 300 17.37 10.69 -0.82
C ASN A 300 16.65 9.37 -1.18
N ALA A 301 15.35 9.43 -1.43
CA ALA A 301 14.59 8.26 -1.84
C ALA A 301 14.87 7.90 -3.30
N THR A 302 15.08 6.61 -3.56
CA THR A 302 15.33 6.03 -4.88
C THR A 302 14.02 5.55 -5.50
N ASP A 303 13.92 5.67 -6.82
CA ASP A 303 12.76 5.26 -7.60
C ASP A 303 12.77 3.74 -7.86
N TYR A 304 11.64 3.08 -7.58
CA TYR A 304 11.38 1.70 -7.93
C TYR A 304 10.16 1.68 -8.87
N ASN A 305 10.40 1.36 -10.13
CA ASN A 305 9.34 1.27 -11.13
C ASN A 305 8.62 -0.06 -11.03
N TYR A 306 7.29 -0.03 -11.22
CA TYR A 306 6.45 -1.22 -11.28
C TYR A 306 5.27 -0.96 -12.21
N LYS A 307 4.43 -1.95 -12.46
CA LYS A 307 3.35 -1.87 -13.42
C LYS A 307 2.03 -2.35 -12.84
N TYR A 308 0.98 -1.75 -13.34
CA TYR A 308 -0.38 -2.30 -13.27
C TYR A 308 -0.64 -2.98 -14.61
N PHE A 309 -0.92 -4.26 -14.56
CA PHE A 309 -1.35 -5.06 -15.70
C PHE A 309 -2.86 -5.14 -15.65
N ILE A 310 -3.53 -4.63 -16.68
CA ILE A 310 -4.96 -4.36 -16.66
C ILE A 310 -5.62 -5.15 -17.79
N PHE A 311 -6.58 -5.99 -17.44
CA PHE A 311 -7.60 -6.48 -18.34
C PHE A 311 -8.86 -5.64 -18.18
N LYS A 312 -9.48 -5.19 -19.25
CA LYS A 312 -10.76 -4.48 -19.21
C LYS A 312 -11.64 -4.80 -20.41
N ASN A 313 -12.94 -4.85 -20.18
CA ASN A 313 -13.94 -4.85 -21.24
C ASN A 313 -14.18 -3.40 -21.71
N SER A 314 -13.40 -2.98 -22.71
CA SER A 314 -13.40 -1.59 -23.17
C SER A 314 -14.73 -1.17 -23.77
N GLU A 315 -15.44 -2.06 -24.48
CA GLU A 315 -16.76 -1.77 -25.07
C GLU A 315 -17.78 -1.46 -23.97
N LEU A 316 -17.85 -2.31 -22.96
CA LEU A 316 -18.76 -2.13 -21.84
C LEU A 316 -18.41 -0.88 -21.01
N ILE A 317 -17.12 -0.62 -20.74
CA ILE A 317 -16.70 0.58 -20.02
C ILE A 317 -17.06 1.85 -20.78
N ASN A 318 -16.87 1.86 -22.10
CA ASN A 318 -17.20 3.02 -22.95
C ASN A 318 -18.71 3.27 -23.02
N SER A 319 -19.52 2.21 -23.07
CA SER A 319 -20.99 2.33 -23.11
C SER A 319 -21.60 2.87 -21.83
N ILE A 320 -21.01 2.54 -20.66
CA ILE A 320 -21.51 2.98 -19.34
C ILE A 320 -20.95 4.36 -18.97
N GLY A 321 -19.68 4.60 -19.26
CA GLY A 321 -18.89 5.73 -18.84
C GLY A 321 -18.06 5.46 -17.56
N LEU A 322 -16.77 5.76 -17.64
CA LEU A 322 -15.81 5.43 -16.59
C LEU A 322 -16.15 6.07 -15.23
N GLU A 323 -16.66 7.32 -15.22
CA GLU A 323 -17.00 8.03 -13.97
C GLU A 323 -18.07 7.30 -13.17
N LYS A 324 -19.16 6.86 -13.84
CA LYS A 324 -20.22 6.08 -13.19
C LYS A 324 -19.71 4.77 -12.62
N ILE A 325 -18.80 4.12 -13.33
CA ILE A 325 -18.18 2.87 -12.86
C ILE A 325 -17.32 3.14 -11.60
N LEU A 326 -16.49 4.19 -11.61
CA LEU A 326 -15.63 4.54 -10.47
C LEU A 326 -16.43 4.90 -9.20
N GLU A 327 -17.62 5.45 -9.32
CA GLU A 327 -18.52 5.70 -8.19
C GLU A 327 -19.02 4.40 -7.54
N LYS A 328 -19.32 3.39 -8.34
CA LYS A 328 -19.84 2.09 -7.85
C LYS A 328 -18.75 1.18 -7.29
N TYR A 329 -17.54 1.21 -7.88
CA TYR A 329 -16.43 0.34 -7.49
C TYR A 329 -15.37 1.08 -6.68
N GLN A 330 -15.79 1.76 -5.64
CA GLN A 330 -14.91 2.54 -4.76
C GLN A 330 -13.77 1.67 -4.20
N TYR A 331 -12.56 2.26 -4.14
CA TYR A 331 -11.30 1.64 -3.70
C TYR A 331 -10.75 0.55 -4.62
N PHE A 332 -11.39 0.28 -5.77
CA PHE A 332 -10.87 -0.60 -6.79
C PHE A 332 -10.30 0.21 -7.95
N TYR A 333 -9.19 -0.25 -8.48
CA TYR A 333 -8.62 0.27 -9.70
C TYR A 333 -9.29 -0.43 -10.90
N ILE A 334 -9.65 0.31 -11.92
CA ILE A 334 -10.38 -0.22 -13.08
C ILE A 334 -9.63 0.06 -14.38
N SER A 335 -9.21 1.31 -14.57
CA SER A 335 -8.56 1.79 -15.79
C SER A 335 -7.70 3.01 -15.46
N PRO A 336 -6.67 3.30 -16.27
CA PRO A 336 -5.95 4.56 -16.15
C PRO A 336 -6.92 5.73 -16.22
N ILE A 337 -6.84 6.63 -15.24
CA ILE A 337 -7.50 7.94 -15.31
C ILE A 337 -6.62 8.78 -16.22
N LYS A 338 -7.16 9.15 -17.37
CA LYS A 338 -6.47 10.01 -18.34
C LYS A 338 -6.38 11.45 -17.85
#